data_d9a7d53dfef2c1508113f69121e1498e
#
_entry.id   d9a7d53dfef2c1508113f69121e1498e
#
_cell.length_a   1.000
_cell.length_b   1.000
_cell.length_c   1.000
_cell.angle_alpha   90.00
_cell.angle_beta   90.00
_cell.angle_gamma   90.00
#
_symmetry.space_group_name_H-M   'P 1'
#
loop_
_entity.id
_entity.type
_entity.pdbx_description
1 polymer ?
#
loop_
_entity_poly.entity_id
_entity_poly.type
_entity_poly.pdbx_seq_one_letter_code
_entity_poly.pdbx_strand_id
1 'polypeptide(L)'
;MDIFTAGRDFVRRDARLVESRLFATVFEDADAHGVVDALRGYQNADGGFGHGLEPDKRCPDSLPLDVEVAFDTLLAAGARDDVMIRRAVDWLALTANSDGAVPLCGPAVEGYPRAEHISEWTYQPGLNPTAGLVGRLYALGFDHPWRDKAGAWCAAELAKGFPEDAHGMHESLEFLEHTDGVDLDRVRDWLPKLQWFRADAADPSYGVTPLHFAPTPDSFWRPLFTEAQLEAHLDRLVADQQPDGGWAITWEPPSTAATLEYRGRVTVGALRTLKAYNRLPGC
;
A
#
# COMPACT_ATOMS: atom_id res chain seq x y z
N MET A 1 19.43 20.25 8.77
CA MET A 1 17.94 20.27 8.69
C MET A 1 17.49 19.01 9.39
N ASP A 2 16.47 19.06 10.23
CA ASP A 2 15.95 17.84 10.86
C ASP A 2 15.21 16.97 9.81
N ILE A 3 15.03 15.69 10.13
CA ILE A 3 14.46 14.69 9.24
C ILE A 3 13.03 15.04 8.76
N PHE A 4 12.21 15.61 9.66
CA PHE A 4 10.85 16.00 9.34
C PHE A 4 10.81 17.18 8.36
N THR A 5 11.56 18.25 8.67
CA THR A 5 11.64 19.45 7.81
C THR A 5 12.15 19.10 6.41
N ALA A 6 13.19 18.24 6.32
CA ALA A 6 13.72 17.81 5.02
C ALA A 6 12.68 17.03 4.21
N GLY A 7 11.99 16.06 4.86
CA GLY A 7 10.94 15.26 4.19
C GLY A 7 9.74 16.10 3.77
N ARG A 8 9.27 17.02 4.63
CA ARG A 8 8.23 17.99 4.28
C ARG A 8 8.58 18.80 3.04
N ASP A 9 9.79 19.33 3.00
CA ASP A 9 10.23 20.19 1.89
C ASP A 9 10.36 19.40 0.58
N PHE A 10 10.76 18.10 0.67
CA PHE A 10 10.73 17.18 -0.47
C PHE A 10 9.28 16.95 -0.96
N VAL A 11 8.35 16.61 -0.06
CA VAL A 11 6.93 16.37 -0.44
C VAL A 11 6.33 17.61 -1.11
N ARG A 12 6.57 18.79 -0.57
CA ARG A 12 6.03 20.05 -1.12
C ARG A 12 6.60 20.42 -2.49
N ARG A 13 7.82 20.01 -2.78
CA ARG A 13 8.52 20.34 -4.04
C ARG A 13 8.28 19.31 -5.13
N ASP A 14 8.30 18.01 -4.79
CA ASP A 14 8.45 16.92 -5.76
C ASP A 14 7.30 15.92 -5.78
N ALA A 15 6.47 15.82 -4.71
CA ALA A 15 5.38 14.88 -4.65
C ALA A 15 4.13 15.36 -5.40
N ARG A 16 3.26 14.42 -5.78
CA ARG A 16 1.97 14.73 -6.41
C ARG A 16 1.03 15.43 -5.42
N LEU A 17 -0.05 15.98 -5.96
CA LEU A 17 -1.08 16.63 -5.14
C LEU A 17 -1.66 15.69 -4.08
N VAL A 18 -1.87 14.41 -4.41
CA VAL A 18 -2.45 13.43 -3.49
C VAL A 18 -1.56 13.21 -2.27
N GLU A 19 -0.24 13.02 -2.45
CA GLU A 19 0.71 12.89 -1.34
C GLU A 19 0.87 14.21 -0.57
N SER A 20 0.86 15.35 -1.24
CA SER A 20 0.93 16.65 -0.59
C SER A 20 -0.30 16.92 0.29
N ARG A 21 -1.50 16.50 -0.15
CA ARG A 21 -2.73 16.58 0.64
C ARG A 21 -2.73 15.61 1.80
N LEU A 22 -2.30 14.37 1.57
CA LEU A 22 -2.14 13.39 2.64
C LEU A 22 -1.16 13.88 3.71
N PHE A 23 -0.01 14.42 3.30
CA PHE A 23 0.96 15.01 4.22
C PHE A 23 0.34 16.12 5.06
N ALA A 24 -0.36 17.06 4.43
CA ALA A 24 -1.00 18.17 5.12
C ALA A 24 -2.07 17.68 6.13
N THR A 25 -2.85 16.65 5.77
CA THR A 25 -3.83 16.04 6.68
C THR A 25 -3.15 15.40 7.90
N VAL A 26 -2.07 14.62 7.69
CA VAL A 26 -1.44 13.85 8.77
C VAL A 26 -0.57 14.72 9.68
N PHE A 27 0.06 15.78 9.16
CA PHE A 27 1.09 16.54 9.86
C PHE A 27 0.76 18.02 10.10
N GLU A 28 -0.21 18.59 9.42
CA GLU A 28 -0.51 20.02 9.45
C GLU A 28 -2.00 20.29 9.76
N ASP A 29 -2.73 19.30 10.31
CA ASP A 29 -4.14 19.39 10.71
C ASP A 29 -5.09 19.86 9.58
N ALA A 30 -4.69 19.63 8.30
CA ALA A 30 -5.55 19.97 7.17
C ALA A 30 -6.73 18.99 7.06
N ASP A 31 -7.85 19.50 6.52
CA ASP A 31 -9.06 18.69 6.28
C ASP A 31 -8.76 17.53 5.31
N ALA A 32 -9.13 16.32 5.71
CA ALA A 32 -8.97 15.10 4.91
C ALA A 32 -9.77 15.11 3.59
N HIS A 33 -10.77 16.01 3.46
CA HIS A 33 -11.51 16.21 2.22
C HIS A 33 -10.59 16.61 1.04
N GLY A 34 -9.51 17.32 1.32
CA GLY A 34 -8.49 17.64 0.30
C GLY A 34 -7.84 16.41 -0.33
N VAL A 35 -7.72 15.29 0.41
CA VAL A 35 -7.23 14.00 -0.12
C VAL A 35 -8.27 13.38 -1.04
N VAL A 36 -9.54 13.37 -0.63
CA VAL A 36 -10.67 12.89 -1.46
C VAL A 36 -10.74 13.66 -2.78
N ASP A 37 -10.62 14.99 -2.74
CA ASP A 37 -10.63 15.82 -3.94
C ASP A 37 -9.46 15.51 -4.88
N ALA A 38 -8.27 15.26 -4.33
CA ALA A 38 -7.12 14.86 -5.14
C ALA A 38 -7.33 13.49 -5.80
N LEU A 39 -7.91 12.51 -5.08
CA LEU A 39 -8.22 11.17 -5.59
C LEU A 39 -9.27 11.18 -6.71
N ARG A 40 -10.21 12.14 -6.72
CA ARG A 40 -11.21 12.26 -7.81
C ARG A 40 -10.59 12.42 -9.18
N GLY A 41 -9.39 13.03 -9.26
CA GLY A 41 -8.65 13.15 -10.52
C GLY A 41 -8.13 11.82 -11.09
N TYR A 42 -8.12 10.76 -10.29
CA TYR A 42 -7.69 9.41 -10.68
C TYR A 42 -8.86 8.44 -10.86
N GLN A 43 -10.09 8.80 -10.43
CA GLN A 43 -11.24 7.94 -10.59
C GLN A 43 -11.89 8.12 -11.97
N ASN A 44 -11.94 7.06 -12.75
CA ASN A 44 -12.53 7.03 -14.08
C ASN A 44 -14.06 7.05 -14.06
N ALA A 45 -14.65 7.30 -15.24
CA ALA A 45 -16.10 7.30 -15.42
C ALA A 45 -16.75 5.94 -15.11
N ASP A 46 -16.03 4.83 -15.32
CA ASP A 46 -16.46 3.47 -14.99
C ASP A 46 -16.46 3.17 -13.47
N GLY A 47 -15.86 4.04 -12.67
CA GLY A 47 -15.80 3.93 -11.22
C GLY A 47 -14.48 3.43 -10.67
N GLY A 48 -13.65 2.74 -11.45
CA GLY A 48 -12.32 2.32 -11.06
C GLY A 48 -11.32 3.47 -11.00
N PHE A 49 -10.10 3.18 -10.60
CA PHE A 49 -8.99 4.14 -10.53
C PHE A 49 -7.91 3.77 -11.54
N GLY A 50 -7.27 4.78 -12.11
CA GLY A 50 -6.21 4.65 -13.11
C GLY A 50 -5.31 5.87 -13.14
N HIS A 51 -4.91 6.30 -14.34
CA HIS A 51 -4.07 7.48 -14.59
C HIS A 51 -2.72 7.43 -13.87
N GLY A 52 -2.21 6.21 -13.56
CA GLY A 52 -0.95 6.03 -12.87
C GLY A 52 -1.02 6.50 -11.41
N LEU A 53 -2.16 6.28 -10.72
CA LEU A 53 -2.23 6.49 -9.27
C LEU A 53 -1.22 5.61 -8.55
N GLU A 54 -1.02 4.37 -9.02
CA GLU A 54 0.17 3.59 -8.74
C GLU A 54 1.25 3.96 -9.79
N PRO A 55 2.40 4.55 -9.39
CA PRO A 55 3.30 5.23 -10.34
C PRO A 55 4.13 4.33 -11.26
N ASP A 56 4.23 3.03 -11.00
CA ASP A 56 5.05 2.13 -11.82
C ASP A 56 4.45 1.83 -13.21
N LYS A 57 3.26 2.38 -13.49
CA LYS A 57 2.60 2.29 -14.79
C LYS A 57 1.92 3.61 -15.15
N ARG A 58 1.82 3.90 -16.45
CA ARG A 58 1.19 5.13 -16.97
C ARG A 58 -0.12 4.83 -17.71
N CYS A 59 -0.75 3.70 -17.40
CA CYS A 59 -2.04 3.33 -17.94
C CYS A 59 -3.15 4.25 -17.41
N PRO A 60 -3.95 4.89 -18.26
CA PRO A 60 -5.09 5.69 -17.83
C PRO A 60 -6.29 4.86 -17.42
N ASP A 61 -6.38 3.60 -17.90
CA ASP A 61 -7.51 2.73 -17.64
C ASP A 61 -7.57 2.31 -16.17
N SER A 62 -8.76 1.94 -15.72
CA SER A 62 -8.99 1.46 -14.36
C SER A 62 -8.30 0.12 -14.12
N LEU A 63 -7.57 0.03 -13.00
CA LEU A 63 -6.83 -1.17 -12.62
C LEU A 63 -7.03 -1.47 -11.12
N PRO A 64 -7.11 -2.75 -10.71
CA PRO A 64 -7.31 -3.10 -9.30
C PRO A 64 -6.21 -2.55 -8.38
N LEU A 65 -4.96 -2.51 -8.83
CA LEU A 65 -3.85 -1.94 -8.08
C LEU A 65 -4.00 -0.42 -7.83
N ASP A 66 -4.60 0.32 -8.76
CA ASP A 66 -4.90 1.75 -8.53
C ASP A 66 -6.05 1.94 -7.55
N VAL A 67 -7.04 1.03 -7.54
CA VAL A 67 -8.11 1.02 -6.51
C VAL A 67 -7.52 0.76 -5.13
N GLU A 68 -6.57 -0.18 -5.03
CA GLU A 68 -5.85 -0.47 -3.79
C GLU A 68 -5.14 0.76 -3.24
N VAL A 69 -4.36 1.46 -4.09
CA VAL A 69 -3.66 2.70 -3.69
C VAL A 69 -4.65 3.79 -3.26
N ALA A 70 -5.83 3.88 -3.90
CA ALA A 70 -6.86 4.82 -3.48
C ALA A 70 -7.39 4.50 -2.08
N PHE A 71 -7.68 3.23 -1.78
CA PHE A 71 -8.17 2.81 -0.47
C PHE A 71 -7.10 2.99 0.63
N ASP A 72 -5.84 2.64 0.35
CA ASP A 72 -4.71 2.95 1.24
C ASP A 72 -4.64 4.44 1.58
N THR A 73 -4.80 5.28 0.57
CA THR A 73 -4.71 6.73 0.74
C THR A 73 -5.87 7.27 1.58
N LEU A 74 -7.09 6.76 1.38
CA LEU A 74 -8.26 7.11 2.20
C LEU A 74 -8.05 6.69 3.67
N LEU A 75 -7.63 5.45 3.91
CA LEU A 75 -7.33 4.94 5.25
C LEU A 75 -6.22 5.76 5.92
N ALA A 76 -5.16 6.05 5.19
CA ALA A 76 -4.03 6.84 5.68
C ALA A 76 -4.41 8.26 6.10
N ALA A 77 -5.40 8.85 5.41
CA ALA A 77 -5.93 10.17 5.71
C ALA A 77 -7.03 10.16 6.78
N GLY A 78 -7.52 9.00 7.22
CA GLY A 78 -8.74 8.90 8.00
C GLY A 78 -9.96 9.46 7.24
N ALA A 79 -9.92 9.45 5.90
CA ALA A 79 -10.95 10.00 5.02
C ALA A 79 -11.91 8.90 4.56
N ARG A 80 -13.15 9.32 4.26
CA ARG A 80 -14.17 8.42 3.70
C ARG A 80 -15.08 9.19 2.72
N ASP A 81 -15.28 8.61 1.54
CA ASP A 81 -16.28 9.03 0.56
C ASP A 81 -17.01 7.79 0.05
N ASP A 82 -18.21 7.55 0.59
CA ASP A 82 -18.99 6.34 0.29
C ASP A 82 -19.38 6.23 -1.18
N VAL A 83 -19.53 7.35 -1.89
CA VAL A 83 -19.84 7.35 -3.33
C VAL A 83 -18.63 6.91 -4.13
N MET A 84 -17.45 7.44 -3.82
CA MET A 84 -16.17 7.07 -4.43
C MET A 84 -15.88 5.60 -4.22
N ILE A 85 -15.97 5.13 -2.97
CA ILE A 85 -15.70 3.73 -2.58
C ILE A 85 -16.69 2.80 -3.30
N ARG A 86 -17.99 3.10 -3.28
CA ARG A 86 -19.03 2.29 -3.93
C ARG A 86 -18.77 2.12 -5.41
N ARG A 87 -18.50 3.19 -6.13
CA ARG A 87 -18.17 3.13 -7.55
C ARG A 87 -16.98 2.26 -7.85
N ALA A 88 -15.93 2.35 -7.02
CA ALA A 88 -14.73 1.52 -7.18
C ALA A 88 -15.02 0.03 -6.93
N VAL A 89 -15.81 -0.28 -5.91
CA VAL A 89 -16.17 -1.67 -5.59
C VAL A 89 -17.15 -2.25 -6.60
N ASP A 90 -18.11 -1.46 -7.13
CA ASP A 90 -18.99 -1.87 -8.23
C ASP A 90 -18.14 -2.22 -9.48
N TRP A 91 -17.11 -1.43 -9.79
CA TRP A 91 -16.18 -1.70 -10.88
C TRP A 91 -15.35 -2.98 -10.62
N LEU A 92 -14.82 -3.20 -9.40
CA LEU A 92 -14.14 -4.43 -9.02
C LEU A 92 -15.05 -5.66 -9.20
N ALA A 93 -16.32 -5.55 -8.82
CA ALA A 93 -17.29 -6.61 -8.96
C ALA A 93 -17.55 -7.01 -10.43
N LEU A 94 -17.47 -6.04 -11.36
CA LEU A 94 -17.64 -6.27 -12.79
C LEU A 94 -16.39 -6.88 -13.45
N THR A 95 -15.20 -6.60 -12.91
CA THR A 95 -13.92 -7.05 -13.46
C THR A 95 -13.41 -8.34 -12.85
N ALA A 96 -13.94 -8.73 -11.68
CA ALA A 96 -13.57 -9.95 -10.98
C ALA A 96 -13.98 -11.23 -11.75
N ASN A 97 -13.24 -12.32 -11.48
CA ASN A 97 -13.64 -13.65 -11.95
C ASN A 97 -14.93 -14.13 -11.25
N SER A 98 -15.37 -15.35 -11.62
CA SER A 98 -16.59 -15.96 -11.04
C SER A 98 -16.56 -16.10 -9.51
N ASP A 99 -15.39 -16.12 -8.89
CA ASP A 99 -15.21 -16.30 -7.44
C ASP A 99 -14.95 -14.99 -6.69
N GLY A 100 -14.89 -13.88 -7.42
CA GLY A 100 -14.69 -12.53 -6.88
C GLY A 100 -13.23 -12.08 -6.85
N ALA A 101 -12.28 -12.92 -7.24
CA ALA A 101 -10.87 -12.56 -7.25
C ALA A 101 -10.51 -11.67 -8.44
N VAL A 102 -9.56 -10.76 -8.24
CA VAL A 102 -9.07 -9.82 -9.25
C VAL A 102 -7.56 -9.97 -9.45
N PRO A 103 -7.03 -9.67 -10.66
CA PRO A 103 -5.58 -9.59 -10.88
C PRO A 103 -5.04 -8.23 -10.42
N LEU A 104 -3.71 -8.11 -10.29
CA LEU A 104 -3.03 -6.82 -10.02
C LEU A 104 -3.34 -5.77 -11.10
N CYS A 105 -3.28 -6.18 -12.35
CA CYS A 105 -3.61 -5.36 -13.51
C CYS A 105 -4.15 -6.24 -14.63
N GLY A 106 -4.52 -5.64 -15.75
CA GLY A 106 -4.96 -6.32 -16.97
C GLY A 106 -4.09 -5.96 -18.17
N PRO A 107 -4.35 -6.57 -19.34
CA PRO A 107 -3.56 -6.37 -20.57
C PRO A 107 -3.55 -4.92 -21.07
N ALA A 108 -4.45 -4.06 -20.59
CA ALA A 108 -4.45 -2.63 -20.93
C ALA A 108 -3.11 -1.95 -20.64
N VAL A 109 -2.35 -2.42 -19.63
CA VAL A 109 -1.03 -1.84 -19.28
C VAL A 109 0.02 -2.02 -20.38
N GLU A 110 -0.16 -2.98 -21.28
CA GLU A 110 0.83 -3.31 -22.32
C GLU A 110 1.06 -2.16 -23.32
N GLY A 111 0.05 -1.34 -23.53
CA GLY A 111 0.10 -0.17 -24.40
C GLY A 111 0.80 1.05 -23.82
N TYR A 112 1.23 1.01 -22.55
CA TYR A 112 1.72 2.19 -21.84
C TYR A 112 3.09 1.95 -21.19
N PRO A 113 3.87 3.02 -20.95
CA PRO A 113 5.11 2.93 -20.19
C PRO A 113 4.85 2.33 -18.79
N ARG A 114 5.66 1.37 -18.41
CA ARG A 114 5.57 0.66 -17.12
C ARG A 114 6.94 0.18 -16.66
N ALA A 115 7.09 -0.06 -15.37
CA ALA A 115 8.28 -0.69 -14.80
C ALA A 115 8.44 -2.12 -15.34
N GLU A 116 9.68 -2.61 -15.42
CA GLU A 116 10.00 -3.90 -16.02
C GLU A 116 9.27 -5.07 -15.34
N HIS A 117 9.23 -5.07 -14.00
CA HIS A 117 8.57 -6.13 -13.22
C HIS A 117 7.07 -6.29 -13.55
N ILE A 118 6.36 -5.22 -13.95
CA ILE A 118 4.96 -5.31 -14.39
C ILE A 118 4.82 -6.11 -15.68
N SER A 119 5.83 -6.11 -16.54
CA SER A 119 5.83 -6.86 -17.79
C SER A 119 5.91 -8.38 -17.56
N GLU A 120 6.30 -8.81 -16.38
CA GLU A 120 6.37 -10.22 -15.97
C GLU A 120 5.06 -10.74 -15.36
N TRP A 121 4.09 -9.86 -15.07
CA TRP A 121 2.84 -10.24 -14.42
C TRP A 121 1.89 -11.01 -15.36
N THR A 122 1.23 -12.00 -14.79
CA THR A 122 0.43 -12.97 -15.57
C THR A 122 -1.03 -12.58 -15.77
N TYR A 123 -1.50 -11.46 -15.23
CA TYR A 123 -2.92 -11.03 -15.21
C TYR A 123 -3.89 -12.07 -14.60
N GLN A 124 -3.36 -12.99 -13.81
CA GLN A 124 -4.20 -13.96 -13.12
C GLN A 124 -4.68 -13.38 -11.79
N PRO A 125 -5.95 -13.62 -11.40
CA PRO A 125 -6.42 -13.30 -10.07
C PRO A 125 -5.58 -13.97 -8.99
N GLY A 126 -5.31 -13.24 -7.89
CA GLY A 126 -4.47 -13.73 -6.79
C GLY A 126 -4.86 -13.11 -5.46
N LEU A 127 -4.27 -13.63 -4.37
CA LEU A 127 -4.39 -13.01 -3.05
C LEU A 127 -3.87 -11.57 -3.05
N ASN A 128 -2.81 -11.31 -3.80
CA ASN A 128 -2.39 -9.96 -4.16
C ASN A 128 -3.04 -9.60 -5.52
N PRO A 129 -3.95 -8.59 -5.60
CA PRO A 129 -4.36 -7.64 -4.57
C PRO A 129 -5.70 -8.00 -3.88
N THR A 130 -6.33 -9.14 -4.19
CA THR A 130 -7.72 -9.40 -3.78
C THR A 130 -7.88 -9.36 -2.26
N ALA A 131 -6.97 -10.00 -1.50
CA ALA A 131 -7.04 -10.06 -0.05
C ALA A 131 -6.86 -8.65 0.57
N GLY A 132 -5.91 -7.88 0.09
CA GLY A 132 -5.69 -6.52 0.55
C GLY A 132 -6.87 -5.58 0.27
N LEU A 133 -7.46 -5.66 -0.92
CA LEU A 133 -8.66 -4.89 -1.25
C LEU A 133 -9.83 -5.21 -0.31
N VAL A 134 -10.02 -6.50 0.02
CA VAL A 134 -11.05 -6.94 0.96
C VAL A 134 -10.74 -6.43 2.38
N GLY A 135 -9.50 -6.57 2.85
CA GLY A 135 -9.05 -6.09 4.16
C GLY A 135 -9.29 -4.59 4.32
N ARG A 136 -8.90 -3.80 3.31
CA ARG A 136 -9.12 -2.34 3.30
C ARG A 136 -10.60 -1.95 3.34
N LEU A 137 -11.48 -2.72 2.69
CA LEU A 137 -12.93 -2.50 2.79
C LEU A 137 -13.47 -2.81 4.19
N TYR A 138 -12.94 -3.83 4.88
CA TYR A 138 -13.26 -4.07 6.29
C TYR A 138 -12.78 -2.90 7.15
N ALA A 139 -11.55 -2.43 6.97
CA ALA A 139 -11.00 -1.28 7.70
C ALA A 139 -11.78 0.02 7.43
N LEU A 140 -12.27 0.24 6.20
CA LEU A 140 -13.16 1.35 5.85
C LEU A 140 -14.58 1.18 6.39
N GLY A 141 -14.94 0.01 6.94
CA GLY A 141 -16.30 -0.30 7.37
C GLY A 141 -17.31 -0.26 6.21
N PHE A 142 -16.91 -0.68 5.01
CA PHE A 142 -17.74 -0.60 3.82
C PHE A 142 -18.27 -1.98 3.42
N ASP A 143 -19.60 -2.16 3.54
CA ASP A 143 -20.28 -3.40 3.18
C ASP A 143 -20.62 -3.45 1.69
N HIS A 144 -20.28 -4.56 1.04
CA HIS A 144 -20.61 -4.80 -0.36
C HIS A 144 -20.63 -6.30 -0.69
N PRO A 145 -21.55 -6.80 -1.54
CA PRO A 145 -21.62 -8.23 -1.91
C PRO A 145 -20.33 -8.78 -2.53
N TRP A 146 -19.58 -7.93 -3.27
CA TRP A 146 -18.27 -8.32 -3.81
C TRP A 146 -17.26 -8.58 -2.70
N ARG A 147 -17.21 -7.72 -1.66
CA ARG A 147 -16.29 -7.91 -0.51
C ARG A 147 -16.52 -9.28 0.15
N ASP A 148 -17.78 -9.63 0.39
CA ASP A 148 -18.12 -10.88 1.07
C ASP A 148 -17.77 -12.11 0.20
N LYS A 149 -18.01 -12.01 -1.10
CA LYS A 149 -17.68 -13.07 -2.07
C LYS A 149 -16.16 -13.24 -2.21
N ALA A 150 -15.43 -12.16 -2.44
CA ALA A 150 -13.97 -12.16 -2.55
C ALA A 150 -13.31 -12.60 -1.24
N GLY A 151 -13.87 -12.19 -0.09
CA GLY A 151 -13.42 -12.63 1.23
C GLY A 151 -13.55 -14.13 1.44
N ALA A 152 -14.67 -14.73 1.01
CA ALA A 152 -14.84 -16.17 1.04
C ALA A 152 -13.81 -16.91 0.17
N TRP A 153 -13.48 -16.36 -1.00
CA TRP A 153 -12.42 -16.90 -1.86
C TRP A 153 -11.05 -16.76 -1.19
N CYS A 154 -10.71 -15.60 -0.62
CA CYS A 154 -9.45 -15.39 0.11
C CYS A 154 -9.27 -16.38 1.26
N ALA A 155 -10.33 -16.58 2.06
CA ALA A 155 -10.31 -17.57 3.15
C ALA A 155 -10.05 -18.99 2.64
N ALA A 156 -10.68 -19.38 1.52
CA ALA A 156 -10.48 -20.70 0.91
C ALA A 156 -9.06 -20.87 0.36
N GLU A 157 -8.46 -19.84 -0.23
CA GLU A 157 -7.07 -19.90 -0.72
C GLU A 157 -6.08 -19.99 0.46
N LEU A 158 -6.24 -19.16 1.48
CA LEU A 158 -5.37 -19.16 2.67
C LEU A 158 -5.48 -20.45 3.51
N ALA A 159 -6.61 -21.16 3.43
CA ALA A 159 -6.75 -22.48 4.03
C ALA A 159 -5.86 -23.54 3.34
N LYS A 160 -5.53 -23.36 2.05
CA LYS A 160 -4.62 -24.26 1.32
C LYS A 160 -3.16 -24.01 1.70
N GLY A 161 -2.79 -22.76 2.04
CA GLY A 161 -1.45 -22.34 2.43
C GLY A 161 -1.28 -20.83 2.36
N PHE A 162 -0.22 -20.33 2.98
CA PHE A 162 0.17 -18.92 2.86
C PHE A 162 0.93 -18.67 1.54
N PRO A 163 0.93 -17.43 1.02
CA PRO A 163 1.78 -17.04 -0.11
C PRO A 163 3.26 -17.32 0.14
N GLU A 164 4.01 -17.52 -0.94
CA GLU A 164 5.46 -17.75 -0.88
C GLU A 164 6.27 -16.46 -0.94
N ASP A 165 5.62 -15.34 -1.27
CA ASP A 165 6.24 -14.02 -1.36
C ASP A 165 5.68 -13.02 -0.35
N ALA A 166 6.49 -12.02 -0.01
CA ALA A 166 6.17 -11.06 1.04
C ALA A 166 5.05 -10.07 0.66
N HIS A 167 4.85 -9.79 -0.63
CA HIS A 167 3.76 -8.93 -1.07
C HIS A 167 2.41 -9.64 -0.94
N GLY A 168 2.32 -10.87 -1.47
CA GLY A 168 1.12 -11.69 -1.29
C GLY A 168 0.80 -11.93 0.18
N MET A 169 1.83 -12.10 1.02
CA MET A 169 1.62 -12.25 2.46
C MET A 169 1.15 -10.96 3.11
N HIS A 170 1.69 -9.80 2.72
CA HIS A 170 1.25 -8.50 3.21
C HIS A 170 -0.25 -8.30 2.95
N GLU A 171 -0.69 -8.48 1.70
CA GLU A 171 -2.10 -8.38 1.33
C GLU A 171 -2.97 -9.41 2.08
N SER A 172 -2.45 -10.61 2.29
CA SER A 172 -3.16 -11.64 3.05
C SER A 172 -3.33 -11.27 4.52
N LEU A 173 -2.34 -10.60 5.12
CA LEU A 173 -2.41 -10.13 6.51
C LEU A 173 -3.41 -8.98 6.66
N GLU A 174 -3.52 -8.06 5.70
CA GLU A 174 -4.57 -7.04 5.67
C GLU A 174 -5.99 -7.65 5.77
N PHE A 175 -6.21 -8.78 5.07
CA PHE A 175 -7.46 -9.54 5.17
C PHE A 175 -7.61 -10.26 6.50
N LEU A 176 -6.57 -10.98 6.93
CA LEU A 176 -6.60 -11.82 8.13
C LEU A 176 -6.81 -11.00 9.43
N GLU A 177 -6.39 -9.74 9.47
CA GLU A 177 -6.63 -8.84 10.60
C GLU A 177 -8.13 -8.71 10.95
N HIS A 178 -9.00 -8.93 9.95
CA HIS A 178 -10.45 -8.84 10.11
C HIS A 178 -11.15 -10.20 10.22
N THR A 179 -10.37 -11.28 10.47
CA THR A 179 -10.90 -12.65 10.61
C THR A 179 -10.62 -13.21 12.00
N ASP A 180 -11.46 -14.13 12.44
CA ASP A 180 -11.27 -14.79 13.73
C ASP A 180 -10.27 -15.94 13.65
N GLY A 181 -9.57 -16.21 14.75
CA GLY A 181 -8.79 -17.44 14.95
C GLY A 181 -7.44 -17.46 14.20
N VAL A 182 -6.85 -16.31 13.93
CA VAL A 182 -5.52 -16.24 13.30
C VAL A 182 -4.44 -16.80 14.22
N ASP A 183 -3.68 -17.78 13.72
CA ASP A 183 -2.56 -18.38 14.41
C ASP A 183 -1.28 -17.53 14.18
N LEU A 184 -0.94 -16.68 15.15
CA LEU A 184 0.22 -15.81 15.09
C LEU A 184 1.54 -16.59 15.04
N ASP A 185 1.64 -17.74 15.67
CA ASP A 185 2.86 -18.55 15.66
C ASP A 185 3.08 -19.15 14.26
N ARG A 186 2.02 -19.63 13.62
CA ARG A 186 2.07 -20.09 12.22
C ARG A 186 2.53 -18.97 11.28
N VAL A 187 2.01 -17.76 11.44
CA VAL A 187 2.43 -16.59 10.63
C VAL A 187 3.90 -16.29 10.90
N ARG A 188 4.33 -16.21 12.16
CA ARG A 188 5.72 -15.92 12.56
C ARG A 188 6.70 -16.93 11.97
N ASP A 189 6.37 -18.21 11.97
CA ASP A 189 7.20 -19.28 11.43
C ASP A 189 7.27 -19.29 9.89
N TRP A 190 6.32 -18.60 9.23
CA TRP A 190 6.26 -18.50 7.78
C TRP A 190 7.05 -17.31 7.23
N LEU A 191 7.05 -16.17 7.92
CA LEU A 191 7.71 -14.94 7.46
C LEU A 191 9.15 -15.11 6.98
N PRO A 192 10.06 -15.85 7.70
CA PRO A 192 11.44 -16.01 7.25
C PRO A 192 11.61 -16.82 5.97
N LYS A 193 10.56 -17.50 5.49
CA LYS A 193 10.58 -18.34 4.29
C LYS A 193 10.12 -17.56 3.05
N LEU A 194 9.56 -16.37 3.25
CA LEU A 194 9.00 -15.58 2.17
C LEU A 194 10.10 -15.02 1.27
N GLN A 195 9.93 -15.16 -0.03
CA GLN A 195 10.69 -14.38 -0.99
C GLN A 195 10.45 -12.88 -0.75
N TRP A 196 11.49 -12.07 -0.84
CA TRP A 196 11.47 -10.62 -0.63
C TRP A 196 11.06 -10.15 0.79
N PHE A 197 11.12 -11.01 1.80
CA PHE A 197 11.01 -10.55 3.18
C PHE A 197 12.40 -10.24 3.76
N ARG A 198 12.58 -9.02 4.21
CA ARG A 198 13.82 -8.53 4.83
C ARG A 198 13.68 -8.47 6.34
N ALA A 199 14.05 -9.55 7.00
CA ALA A 199 14.06 -9.62 8.47
C ALA A 199 15.21 -8.82 9.10
N ASP A 200 16.36 -8.71 8.40
CA ASP A 200 17.53 -7.97 8.84
C ASP A 200 17.52 -6.55 8.26
N ALA A 201 17.58 -5.54 9.12
CA ALA A 201 17.64 -4.14 8.73
C ALA A 201 18.93 -3.78 7.96
N ALA A 202 20.01 -4.57 8.10
CA ALA A 202 21.25 -4.38 7.36
C ALA A 202 21.19 -4.86 5.90
N ASP A 203 20.21 -5.70 5.55
CA ASP A 203 20.03 -6.18 4.18
C ASP A 203 19.62 -5.02 3.25
N PRO A 204 20.44 -4.66 2.22
CA PRO A 204 20.14 -3.57 1.30
C PRO A 204 19.24 -3.99 0.13
N SER A 205 18.88 -5.28 0.01
CA SER A 205 18.10 -5.78 -1.11
C SER A 205 16.68 -5.22 -1.13
N TYR A 206 16.00 -5.36 -2.26
CA TYR A 206 14.57 -5.06 -2.36
C TYR A 206 13.75 -5.97 -1.46
N GLY A 207 12.69 -5.45 -0.84
CA GLY A 207 11.73 -6.29 -0.14
C GLY A 207 10.90 -5.59 0.92
N VAL A 208 9.98 -6.36 1.46
CA VAL A 208 9.06 -5.98 2.54
C VAL A 208 9.76 -6.18 3.89
N THR A 209 9.66 -5.21 4.76
CA THR A 209 10.30 -5.22 6.09
C THR A 209 9.27 -5.39 7.21
N PRO A 210 9.69 -5.68 8.45
CA PRO A 210 8.80 -5.66 9.62
C PRO A 210 7.93 -4.41 9.75
N LEU A 211 8.43 -3.23 9.33
CA LEU A 211 7.67 -1.98 9.41
C LEU A 211 6.53 -1.88 8.37
N HIS A 212 6.51 -2.71 7.32
CA HIS A 212 5.36 -2.80 6.42
C HIS A 212 4.20 -3.54 7.08
N PHE A 213 4.49 -4.55 7.91
CA PHE A 213 3.48 -5.30 8.65
C PHE A 213 3.07 -4.62 9.96
N ALA A 214 3.98 -3.85 10.55
CA ALA A 214 3.75 -3.12 11.79
C ALA A 214 4.16 -1.65 11.64
N PRO A 215 3.44 -0.85 10.82
CA PRO A 215 3.78 0.55 10.58
C PRO A 215 3.52 1.46 11.79
N THR A 216 2.82 0.97 12.81
CA THR A 216 2.54 1.68 14.07
C THR A 216 2.72 0.77 15.27
N PRO A 217 2.94 1.32 16.49
CA PRO A 217 3.00 0.54 17.72
C PRO A 217 1.73 -0.26 18.03
N ASP A 218 0.58 0.20 17.52
CA ASP A 218 -0.74 -0.42 17.74
C ASP A 218 -1.14 -1.39 16.61
N SER A 219 -0.24 -1.63 15.63
CA SER A 219 -0.52 -2.56 14.54
C SER A 219 -0.81 -3.97 15.05
N PHE A 220 -1.86 -4.60 14.54
CA PHE A 220 -2.28 -5.95 14.92
C PHE A 220 -1.14 -6.98 14.79
N TRP A 221 -0.30 -6.83 13.75
CA TRP A 221 0.81 -7.74 13.44
C TRP A 221 2.12 -7.41 14.17
N ARG A 222 2.16 -6.35 14.99
CA ARG A 222 3.36 -6.00 15.76
C ARG A 222 3.92 -7.15 16.61
N PRO A 223 3.09 -8.01 17.26
CA PRO A 223 3.60 -9.15 18.06
C PRO A 223 4.37 -10.22 17.25
N LEU A 224 4.36 -10.15 15.91
CA LEU A 224 5.19 -11.03 15.08
C LEU A 224 6.70 -10.71 15.18
N PHE A 225 7.04 -9.50 15.61
CA PHE A 225 8.40 -8.97 15.60
C PHE A 225 8.88 -8.63 17.01
N THR A 226 10.18 -8.83 17.23
CA THR A 226 10.81 -8.39 18.49
C THR A 226 11.03 -6.88 18.49
N GLU A 227 11.10 -6.28 19.67
CA GLU A 227 11.43 -4.86 19.85
C GLU A 227 12.76 -4.52 19.13
N ALA A 228 13.78 -5.36 19.31
CA ALA A 228 15.09 -5.16 18.70
C ALA A 228 15.03 -5.15 17.15
N GLN A 229 14.18 -5.98 16.54
CA GLN A 229 13.97 -5.97 15.09
C GLN A 229 13.32 -4.65 14.64
N LEU A 230 12.24 -4.24 15.31
CA LEU A 230 11.54 -3.00 14.95
C LEU A 230 12.46 -1.79 15.12
N GLU A 231 13.19 -1.69 16.24
CA GLU A 231 14.14 -0.61 16.49
C GLU A 231 15.24 -0.54 15.42
N ALA A 232 15.82 -1.68 15.03
CA ALA A 232 16.83 -1.73 13.98
C ALA A 232 16.29 -1.23 12.62
N HIS A 233 15.05 -1.62 12.26
CA HIS A 233 14.41 -1.13 11.04
C HIS A 233 14.01 0.35 11.13
N LEU A 234 13.62 0.86 12.30
CA LEU A 234 13.37 2.29 12.52
C LEU A 234 14.66 3.11 12.40
N ASP A 235 15.77 2.65 12.99
CA ASP A 235 17.07 3.29 12.84
C ASP A 235 17.52 3.31 11.38
N ARG A 236 17.31 2.20 10.68
CA ARG A 236 17.57 2.13 9.23
C ARG A 236 16.69 3.09 8.45
N LEU A 237 15.40 3.17 8.75
CA LEU A 237 14.47 4.10 8.10
C LEU A 237 14.91 5.56 8.28
N VAL A 238 15.38 5.93 9.48
CA VAL A 238 15.97 7.27 9.74
C VAL A 238 17.21 7.49 8.86
N ALA A 239 18.10 6.49 8.78
CA ALA A 239 19.37 6.61 8.05
C ALA A 239 19.18 6.64 6.52
N ASP A 240 18.08 6.10 5.99
CA ASP A 240 17.81 6.01 4.55
C ASP A 240 17.30 7.31 3.93
N GLN A 241 17.02 8.36 4.73
CA GLN A 241 16.63 9.65 4.18
C GLN A 241 17.76 10.22 3.30
N GLN A 242 17.41 10.58 2.06
CA GLN A 242 18.37 11.10 1.09
C GLN A 242 18.69 12.59 1.35
N PRO A 243 19.81 13.12 0.81
CA PRO A 243 20.19 14.53 0.98
C PRO A 243 19.13 15.53 0.49
N ASP A 244 18.26 15.14 -0.44
CA ASP A 244 17.16 15.98 -0.94
C ASP A 244 15.92 15.96 -0.03
N GLY A 245 15.93 15.14 1.02
CA GLY A 245 14.88 15.01 2.04
C GLY A 245 13.90 13.87 1.80
N GLY A 246 13.87 13.26 0.61
CA GLY A 246 13.01 12.11 0.29
C GLY A 246 13.64 10.78 0.66
N TRP A 247 12.86 9.70 0.55
CA TRP A 247 13.36 8.32 0.60
C TRP A 247 13.52 7.77 -0.81
N ALA A 248 14.56 6.98 -1.02
CA ALA A 248 14.82 6.31 -2.29
C ALA A 248 13.90 5.08 -2.47
N ILE A 249 13.72 4.69 -3.71
CA ILE A 249 13.18 3.38 -4.11
C ILE A 249 14.30 2.55 -4.71
N THR A 250 14.19 1.22 -4.68
CA THR A 250 15.24 0.29 -5.08
C THR A 250 14.98 -0.37 -6.44
N TRP A 251 13.96 0.08 -7.16
CA TRP A 251 13.62 -0.36 -8.52
C TRP A 251 13.52 0.86 -9.44
N GLU A 252 13.36 0.62 -10.73
CA GLU A 252 13.30 1.65 -11.76
C GLU A 252 11.87 1.80 -12.30
N PRO A 253 11.15 2.89 -11.94
CA PRO A 253 9.88 3.25 -12.56
C PRO A 253 10.06 3.67 -14.02
N PRO A 254 8.96 3.77 -14.81
CA PRO A 254 9.04 3.99 -16.26
C PRO A 254 9.55 5.39 -16.67
N SER A 255 9.77 6.30 -15.73
CA SER A 255 10.28 7.65 -16.02
C SER A 255 10.75 8.34 -14.76
N THR A 256 11.58 9.40 -14.92
CA THR A 256 11.98 10.27 -13.81
C THR A 256 10.79 10.87 -13.05
N ALA A 257 9.71 11.25 -13.77
CA ALA A 257 8.49 11.74 -13.14
C ALA A 257 7.86 10.66 -12.25
N ALA A 258 7.73 9.43 -12.75
CA ALA A 258 7.23 8.31 -11.99
C ALA A 258 8.10 7.99 -10.76
N THR A 259 9.42 8.13 -10.89
CA THR A 259 10.36 7.99 -9.76
C THR A 259 10.06 9.03 -8.66
N LEU A 260 9.88 10.31 -9.02
CA LEU A 260 9.56 11.35 -8.04
C LEU A 260 8.19 11.15 -7.40
N GLU A 261 7.20 10.73 -8.17
CA GLU A 261 5.86 10.39 -7.67
C GLU A 261 5.90 9.24 -6.66
N TYR A 262 6.63 8.17 -6.99
CA TYR A 262 6.78 7.03 -6.08
C TYR A 262 7.56 7.42 -4.82
N ARG A 263 8.64 8.17 -4.96
CA ARG A 263 9.41 8.71 -3.83
C ARG A 263 8.56 9.62 -2.94
N GLY A 264 7.63 10.39 -3.51
CA GLY A 264 6.65 11.17 -2.75
C GLY A 264 5.80 10.29 -1.83
N ARG A 265 5.25 9.19 -2.37
CA ARG A 265 4.47 8.20 -1.62
C ARG A 265 5.30 7.55 -0.50
N VAL A 266 6.49 7.07 -0.83
CA VAL A 266 7.39 6.42 0.15
C VAL A 266 7.80 7.41 1.24
N THR A 267 8.08 8.67 0.90
CA THR A 267 8.45 9.71 1.86
C THR A 267 7.34 9.99 2.87
N VAL A 268 6.09 10.13 2.41
CA VAL A 268 4.94 10.31 3.33
C VAL A 268 4.75 9.07 4.20
N GLY A 269 4.89 7.86 3.65
CA GLY A 269 4.84 6.61 4.40
C GLY A 269 5.90 6.52 5.49
N ALA A 270 7.17 6.80 5.16
CA ALA A 270 8.29 6.81 6.09
C ALA A 270 8.06 7.79 7.25
N LEU A 271 7.65 9.01 6.94
CA LEU A 271 7.36 10.02 7.96
C LEU A 271 6.20 9.62 8.88
N ARG A 272 5.15 8.99 8.34
CA ARG A 272 4.01 8.47 9.13
C ARG A 272 4.47 7.39 10.11
N THR A 273 5.26 6.43 9.65
CA THR A 273 5.82 5.38 10.51
C THR A 273 6.72 5.98 11.58
N LEU A 274 7.64 6.86 11.22
CA LEU A 274 8.52 7.52 12.19
C LEU A 274 7.76 8.38 13.21
N LYS A 275 6.67 9.06 12.80
CA LYS A 275 5.77 9.78 13.72
C LYS A 275 5.11 8.81 14.70
N ALA A 276 4.54 7.72 14.21
CA ALA A 276 3.83 6.74 15.04
C ALA A 276 4.75 6.12 16.12
N TYR A 277 6.01 5.88 15.78
CA TYR A 277 7.02 5.37 16.72
C TYR A 277 7.79 6.48 17.47
N ASN A 278 7.31 7.72 17.47
CA ASN A 278 7.94 8.86 18.16
C ASN A 278 9.41 9.09 17.76
N ARG A 279 9.77 8.84 16.50
CA ARG A 279 11.13 9.02 15.97
C ARG A 279 11.31 10.36 15.23
N LEU A 280 10.29 11.22 15.19
CA LEU A 280 10.38 12.57 14.62
C LEU A 280 10.57 13.61 15.73
N PRO A 281 11.69 14.36 15.79
CA PRO A 281 11.88 15.41 16.77
C PRO A 281 10.86 16.55 16.54
N GLY A 282 10.11 16.89 17.59
CA GLY A 282 9.26 18.10 17.61
C GLY A 282 7.90 17.97 16.88
N CYS A 283 7.44 16.77 16.58
CA CYS A 283 6.09 16.50 16.08
C CYS A 283 5.19 15.94 17.16
#